data_39bad6d1615fbe44d3bba867fab3ab45
#
_entry.id   39bad6d1615fbe44d3bba867fab3ab45
#
_cell.length_a   1.000
_cell.length_b   1.000
_cell.length_c   1.000
_cell.angle_alpha   90.00
_cell.angle_beta   90.00
_cell.angle_gamma   90.00
#
_symmetry.space_group_name_H-M   'P 1'
#
loop_
_entity.id
_entity.type
_entity.pdbx_description
1 polymer ?
#
loop_
_entity_poly.entity_id
_entity_poly.type
_entity_poly.pdbx_seq_one_letter_code
_entity_poly.pdbx_strand_id
1 'polypeptide(L)'
;MELAIFYETLLVILVSVLTAAVCLSSYLVTHRKTMLYACAAFLFYFLDVASILQDDYAAQILGPELSPEYMFFRSVYTLVTGAGFLGSFWLMVCEYIGERNRRVRALPIIVFCVIAFLLLAISGENKVLRFCFYNCRACFMFWILLYGGIYYLRTRDEVERQRLARYLPHCVALALLGVLMIFEDVMFFLVLSTEAITVGPFTLTAERNYAENLLMLVCALMTCHFALRQLDIRSHTAPVVDDTERYHQTAEDLLVYARRHSLTAREREVLDYILRDQDNQNIA
;
A
#
# COMPACT_ATOMS: atom_id res chain seq x y z
N MET A 1 28.18 -15.19 -2.40
CA MET A 1 27.83 -13.77 -2.44
C MET A 1 26.48 -13.54 -3.13
N GLU A 2 26.31 -14.05 -4.34
CA GLU A 2 25.03 -14.05 -5.09
C GLU A 2 23.87 -14.67 -4.32
N LEU A 3 24.13 -15.69 -3.51
CA LEU A 3 23.13 -16.39 -2.71
C LEU A 3 22.44 -15.50 -1.66
N ALA A 4 23.20 -14.60 -1.00
CA ALA A 4 22.65 -13.70 0.03
C ALA A 4 21.72 -12.65 -0.59
N ILE A 5 22.11 -12.10 -1.74
CA ILE A 5 21.32 -11.13 -2.51
C ILE A 5 20.03 -11.79 -3.04
N PHE A 6 20.16 -13.03 -3.54
CA PHE A 6 19.00 -13.81 -3.99
C PHE A 6 17.98 -14.01 -2.86
N TYR A 7 18.45 -14.43 -1.66
CA TYR A 7 17.55 -14.62 -0.52
C TYR A 7 16.94 -13.32 0.01
N GLU A 8 17.69 -12.20 -0.03
CA GLU A 8 17.15 -10.88 0.32
C GLU A 8 16.02 -10.49 -0.63
N THR A 9 16.23 -10.59 -1.95
CA THR A 9 15.21 -10.29 -2.95
C THR A 9 13.98 -11.22 -2.79
N LEU A 10 14.21 -12.51 -2.55
CA LEU A 10 13.14 -13.48 -2.30
C LEU A 10 12.33 -13.13 -1.04
N LEU A 11 13.00 -12.68 0.03
CA LEU A 11 12.34 -12.23 1.25
C LEU A 11 11.45 -11.01 0.99
N VAL A 12 11.94 -10.02 0.25
CA VAL A 12 11.17 -8.82 -0.10
C VAL A 12 9.93 -9.19 -0.94
N ILE A 13 10.10 -10.06 -1.93
CA ILE A 13 9.00 -10.60 -2.75
C ILE A 13 7.97 -11.31 -1.86
N LEU A 14 8.40 -12.23 -1.00
CA LEU A 14 7.52 -12.98 -0.10
C LEU A 14 6.73 -12.06 0.82
N VAL A 15 7.41 -11.11 1.49
CA VAL A 15 6.77 -10.15 2.40
C VAL A 15 5.76 -9.28 1.65
N SER A 16 6.09 -8.84 0.44
CA SER A 16 5.18 -8.02 -0.38
C SER A 16 3.89 -8.77 -0.73
N VAL A 17 3.99 -10.04 -1.18
CA VAL A 17 2.82 -10.86 -1.51
C VAL A 17 1.99 -11.18 -0.27
N LEU A 18 2.62 -11.54 0.84
CA LEU A 18 1.91 -11.80 2.10
C LEU A 18 1.18 -10.55 2.60
N THR A 19 1.83 -9.38 2.53
CA THR A 19 1.20 -8.12 2.91
C THR A 19 0.01 -7.79 2.01
N ALA A 20 0.14 -7.97 0.69
CA ALA A 20 -0.95 -7.78 -0.25
C ALA A 20 -2.13 -8.71 0.06
N ALA A 21 -1.87 -9.99 0.36
CA ALA A 21 -2.91 -10.96 0.73
C ALA A 21 -3.64 -10.58 2.03
N VAL A 22 -2.90 -10.16 3.07
CA VAL A 22 -3.48 -9.68 4.33
C VAL A 22 -4.34 -8.42 4.11
N CYS A 23 -3.86 -7.47 3.30
CA CYS A 23 -4.62 -6.27 2.94
C CYS A 23 -5.88 -6.60 2.16
N LEU A 24 -5.81 -7.54 1.21
CA LEU A 24 -6.98 -8.00 0.45
C LEU A 24 -8.01 -8.66 1.38
N SER A 25 -7.57 -9.55 2.27
CA SER A 25 -8.44 -10.18 3.27
C SER A 25 -9.11 -9.13 4.16
N SER A 26 -8.35 -8.14 4.62
CA SER A 26 -8.89 -7.03 5.41
C SER A 26 -9.89 -6.19 4.61
N TYR A 27 -9.63 -5.96 3.31
CA TYR A 27 -10.58 -5.26 2.43
C TYR A 27 -11.89 -6.03 2.27
N LEU A 28 -11.83 -7.33 1.99
CA LEU A 28 -13.02 -8.16 1.80
C LEU A 28 -13.93 -8.19 3.03
N VAL A 29 -13.35 -8.12 4.22
CA VAL A 29 -14.10 -8.10 5.49
C VAL A 29 -14.59 -6.70 5.84
N THR A 30 -13.77 -5.66 5.64
CA THR A 30 -14.06 -4.29 6.13
C THR A 30 -14.60 -3.36 5.08
N HIS A 31 -14.47 -3.69 3.79
CA HIS A 31 -14.77 -2.86 2.61
C HIS A 31 -14.08 -1.48 2.62
N ARG A 32 -12.98 -1.33 3.39
CA ARG A 32 -12.21 -0.07 3.46
C ARG A 32 -11.27 0.04 2.28
N LYS A 33 -11.49 1.03 1.42
CA LYS A 33 -10.68 1.29 0.21
C LYS A 33 -9.19 1.50 0.50
N THR A 34 -8.83 1.99 1.70
CA THR A 34 -7.44 2.09 2.14
C THR A 34 -6.71 0.74 2.05
N MET A 35 -7.37 -0.36 2.43
CA MET A 35 -6.80 -1.70 2.34
C MET A 35 -6.65 -2.19 0.91
N LEU A 36 -7.59 -1.83 0.03
CA LEU A 36 -7.50 -2.13 -1.40
C LEU A 36 -6.32 -1.42 -2.06
N TYR A 37 -6.11 -0.14 -1.74
CA TYR A 37 -4.97 0.61 -2.24
C TYR A 37 -3.64 0.09 -1.69
N ALA A 38 -3.59 -0.30 -0.41
CA ALA A 38 -2.42 -0.95 0.17
C ALA A 38 -2.11 -2.28 -0.54
N CYS A 39 -3.12 -3.12 -0.78
CA CYS A 39 -2.97 -4.36 -1.55
C CYS A 39 -2.37 -4.08 -2.94
N ALA A 40 -2.93 -3.11 -3.68
CA ALA A 40 -2.42 -2.73 -4.99
C ALA A 40 -0.97 -2.23 -4.94
N ALA A 41 -0.61 -1.41 -3.93
CA ALA A 41 0.75 -0.93 -3.75
C ALA A 41 1.75 -2.08 -3.60
N PHE A 42 1.47 -3.03 -2.71
CA PHE A 42 2.37 -4.16 -2.49
C PHE A 42 2.41 -5.14 -3.67
N LEU A 43 1.33 -5.30 -4.44
CA LEU A 43 1.35 -6.07 -5.68
C LEU A 43 2.21 -5.40 -6.76
N PHE A 44 2.11 -4.09 -6.95
CA PHE A 44 2.96 -3.37 -7.89
C PHE A 44 4.42 -3.40 -7.46
N TYR A 45 4.71 -3.29 -6.16
CA TYR A 45 6.07 -3.41 -5.65
C TYR A 45 6.63 -4.83 -5.82
N PHE A 46 5.83 -5.86 -5.57
CA PHE A 46 6.18 -7.23 -5.88
C PHE A 46 6.59 -7.40 -7.35
N LEU A 47 5.81 -6.85 -8.28
CA LEU A 47 6.10 -6.90 -9.71
C LEU A 47 7.41 -6.16 -10.04
N ASP A 48 7.65 -5.01 -9.41
CA ASP A 48 8.86 -4.22 -9.59
C ASP A 48 10.12 -5.01 -9.17
N VAL A 49 10.10 -5.58 -7.97
CA VAL A 49 11.22 -6.39 -7.45
C VAL A 49 11.38 -7.70 -8.23
N ALA A 50 10.29 -8.31 -8.69
CA ALA A 50 10.35 -9.53 -9.52
C ALA A 50 11.04 -9.27 -10.87
N SER A 51 10.94 -8.04 -11.42
CA SER A 51 11.65 -7.68 -12.65
C SER A 51 13.17 -7.67 -12.47
N ILE A 52 13.66 -7.30 -11.29
CA ILE A 52 15.10 -7.35 -10.98
C ILE A 52 15.60 -8.80 -11.03
N LEU A 53 14.82 -9.73 -10.46
CA LEU A 53 15.15 -11.15 -10.52
C LEU A 53 15.16 -11.69 -11.96
N GLN A 54 14.21 -11.22 -12.77
CA GLN A 54 14.15 -11.55 -14.20
C GLN A 54 15.37 -11.03 -14.95
N ASP A 55 15.85 -9.82 -14.66
CA ASP A 55 17.02 -9.23 -15.28
C ASP A 55 18.30 -10.02 -14.96
N ASP A 56 18.48 -10.40 -13.68
CA ASP A 56 19.60 -11.25 -13.27
C ASP A 56 19.61 -12.59 -14.03
N TYR A 57 18.44 -13.19 -14.19
CA TYR A 57 18.30 -14.44 -14.95
C TYR A 57 18.54 -14.24 -16.44
N ALA A 58 18.01 -13.17 -17.03
CA ALA A 58 18.19 -12.84 -18.44
C ALA A 58 19.68 -12.59 -18.78
N ALA A 59 20.39 -11.86 -17.91
CA ALA A 59 21.82 -11.59 -18.08
C ALA A 59 22.68 -12.87 -18.04
N GLN A 60 22.29 -13.87 -17.25
CA GLN A 60 22.97 -15.16 -17.19
C GLN A 60 22.78 -16.02 -18.45
N ILE A 61 21.59 -15.96 -19.09
CA ILE A 61 21.25 -16.79 -20.26
C ILE A 61 21.60 -16.11 -21.58
N LEU A 62 21.26 -14.83 -21.72
CA LEU A 62 21.40 -14.08 -22.97
C LEU A 62 22.76 -13.39 -23.10
N GLY A 63 23.57 -13.38 -22.04
CA GLY A 63 24.83 -12.66 -21.97
C GLY A 63 24.66 -11.17 -21.59
N PRO A 64 25.78 -10.44 -21.44
CA PRO A 64 25.76 -9.07 -20.91
C PRO A 64 25.16 -8.04 -21.89
N GLU A 65 25.04 -8.37 -23.18
CA GLU A 65 24.47 -7.47 -24.18
C GLU A 65 22.98 -7.79 -24.38
N LEU A 66 22.13 -7.13 -23.60
CA LEU A 66 20.68 -7.20 -23.77
C LEU A 66 20.24 -6.38 -24.98
N SER A 67 19.28 -6.89 -25.76
CA SER A 67 18.80 -6.19 -26.97
C SER A 67 18.17 -4.82 -26.62
N PRO A 68 18.29 -3.79 -27.48
CA PRO A 68 17.67 -2.49 -27.26
C PRO A 68 16.15 -2.56 -27.01
N GLU A 69 15.48 -3.51 -27.65
CA GLU A 69 14.05 -3.76 -27.47
C GLU A 69 13.73 -4.23 -26.04
N TYR A 70 14.53 -5.15 -25.51
CA TYR A 70 14.38 -5.63 -24.12
C TYR A 70 14.57 -4.48 -23.14
N MET A 71 15.59 -3.64 -23.30
CA MET A 71 15.86 -2.48 -22.46
C MET A 71 14.69 -1.47 -22.48
N PHE A 72 14.09 -1.25 -23.64
CA PHE A 72 12.92 -0.39 -23.77
C PHE A 72 11.71 -0.97 -23.02
N PHE A 73 11.35 -2.23 -23.24
CA PHE A 73 10.24 -2.88 -22.53
C PHE A 73 10.44 -2.89 -21.02
N ARG A 74 11.65 -3.19 -20.56
CA ARG A 74 12.02 -3.13 -19.16
C ARG A 74 11.78 -1.75 -18.56
N SER A 75 12.23 -0.71 -19.24
CA SER A 75 12.08 0.67 -18.77
C SER A 75 10.61 1.08 -18.67
N VAL A 76 9.78 0.70 -19.64
CA VAL A 76 8.33 0.93 -19.60
C VAL A 76 7.69 0.13 -18.45
N TYR A 77 8.11 -1.11 -18.25
CA TYR A 77 7.62 -1.94 -17.15
C TYR A 77 7.92 -1.31 -15.79
N THR A 78 9.16 -0.89 -15.56
CA THR A 78 9.61 -0.21 -14.32
C THR A 78 8.85 1.11 -14.09
N LEU A 79 8.53 1.84 -15.16
CA LEU A 79 7.69 3.05 -15.07
C LEU A 79 6.27 2.71 -14.60
N VAL A 80 5.66 1.68 -15.19
CA VAL A 80 4.29 1.26 -14.85
C VAL A 80 4.21 0.71 -13.43
N THR A 81 5.14 -0.15 -13.03
CA THR A 81 5.18 -0.71 -11.67
C THR A 81 5.45 0.36 -10.62
N GLY A 82 6.41 1.25 -10.86
CA GLY A 82 6.71 2.38 -9.98
C GLY A 82 5.54 3.36 -9.84
N ALA A 83 4.89 3.71 -10.96
CA ALA A 83 3.70 4.57 -10.93
C ALA A 83 2.51 3.89 -10.21
N GLY A 84 2.31 2.59 -10.44
CA GLY A 84 1.28 1.81 -9.77
C GLY A 84 1.49 1.73 -8.26
N PHE A 85 2.71 1.45 -7.84
CA PHE A 85 3.11 1.39 -6.44
C PHE A 85 2.95 2.74 -5.72
N LEU A 86 3.62 3.79 -6.19
CA LEU A 86 3.57 5.11 -5.57
C LEU A 86 2.19 5.77 -5.67
N GLY A 87 1.51 5.60 -6.81
CA GLY A 87 0.15 6.08 -6.99
C GLY A 87 -0.84 5.41 -6.04
N SER A 88 -0.70 4.11 -5.80
CA SER A 88 -1.53 3.39 -4.84
C SER A 88 -1.26 3.84 -3.40
N PHE A 89 0.00 4.06 -3.02
CA PHE A 89 0.33 4.65 -1.72
C PHE A 89 -0.26 6.04 -1.54
N TRP A 90 -0.16 6.89 -2.56
CA TRP A 90 -0.77 8.21 -2.53
C TRP A 90 -2.29 8.15 -2.34
N LEU A 91 -2.97 7.27 -3.09
CA LEU A 91 -4.41 7.08 -2.97
C LEU A 91 -4.81 6.51 -1.60
N MET A 92 -3.99 5.64 -1.03
CA MET A 92 -4.16 5.14 0.34
C MET A 92 -4.12 6.28 1.36
N VAL A 93 -3.14 7.18 1.25
CA VAL A 93 -3.03 8.35 2.14
C VAL A 93 -4.20 9.31 1.94
N CYS A 94 -4.58 9.61 0.69
CA CYS A 94 -5.74 10.45 0.40
C CYS A 94 -7.04 9.89 1.01
N GLU A 95 -7.24 8.57 0.90
CA GLU A 95 -8.42 7.92 1.46
C GLU A 95 -8.40 7.94 3.00
N TYR A 96 -7.22 7.74 3.61
CA TYR A 96 -7.04 7.79 5.05
C TYR A 96 -7.34 9.17 5.65
N ILE A 97 -6.90 10.24 4.95
CA ILE A 97 -7.12 11.65 5.33
C ILE A 97 -8.56 12.09 4.99
N GLY A 98 -9.26 11.35 4.13
CA GLY A 98 -10.61 11.72 3.68
C GLY A 98 -10.61 12.76 2.54
N GLU A 99 -9.52 12.90 1.79
CA GLU A 99 -9.43 13.80 0.64
C GLU A 99 -10.37 13.32 -0.49
N ARG A 100 -11.34 14.16 -0.86
CA ARG A 100 -12.34 13.85 -1.90
C ARG A 100 -12.09 14.54 -3.22
N ASN A 101 -11.20 15.54 -3.25
CA ASN A 101 -10.93 16.32 -4.46
C ASN A 101 -10.19 15.44 -5.49
N ARG A 102 -10.87 15.15 -6.61
CA ARG A 102 -10.30 14.33 -7.70
C ARG A 102 -9.01 14.91 -8.28
N ARG A 103 -8.88 16.24 -8.33
CA ARG A 103 -7.67 16.90 -8.85
C ARG A 103 -6.48 16.66 -7.92
N VAL A 104 -6.66 16.78 -6.62
CA VAL A 104 -5.61 16.51 -5.63
C VAL A 104 -5.18 15.04 -5.68
N ARG A 105 -6.10 14.11 -5.88
CA ARG A 105 -5.80 12.67 -5.98
C ARG A 105 -5.08 12.31 -7.28
N ALA A 106 -5.44 12.92 -8.41
CA ALA A 106 -4.91 12.52 -9.73
C ALA A 106 -3.66 13.31 -10.13
N LEU A 107 -3.59 14.62 -9.84
CA LEU A 107 -2.55 15.50 -10.33
C LEU A 107 -1.12 15.05 -9.97
N PRO A 108 -0.81 14.67 -8.70
CA PRO A 108 0.54 14.24 -8.35
C PRO A 108 0.97 12.99 -9.12
N ILE A 109 0.06 12.03 -9.34
CA ILE A 109 0.34 10.80 -10.09
C ILE A 109 0.64 11.14 -11.56
N ILE A 110 -0.17 12.01 -12.17
CA ILE A 110 0.02 12.43 -13.57
C ILE A 110 1.36 13.16 -13.72
N VAL A 111 1.68 14.09 -12.82
CA VAL A 111 2.94 14.83 -12.83
C VAL A 111 4.13 13.87 -12.68
N PHE A 112 4.05 12.91 -11.76
CA PHE A 112 5.07 11.89 -11.59
C PHE A 112 5.27 11.08 -12.88
N CYS A 113 4.20 10.57 -13.48
CA CYS A 113 4.26 9.78 -14.72
C CYS A 113 4.88 10.58 -15.87
N VAL A 114 4.49 11.84 -16.03
CA VAL A 114 5.02 12.72 -17.09
C VAL A 114 6.50 12.99 -16.88
N ILE A 115 6.92 13.36 -15.66
CA ILE A 115 8.34 13.63 -15.35
C ILE A 115 9.18 12.36 -15.55
N ALA A 116 8.74 11.24 -15.01
CA ALA A 116 9.46 9.97 -15.12
C ALA A 116 9.57 9.52 -16.59
N PHE A 117 8.51 9.66 -17.38
CA PHE A 117 8.54 9.35 -18.81
C PHE A 117 9.50 10.27 -19.58
N LEU A 118 9.48 11.59 -19.32
CA LEU A 118 10.39 12.54 -19.96
C LEU A 118 11.86 12.24 -19.60
N LEU A 119 12.14 11.97 -18.33
CA LEU A 119 13.49 11.60 -17.89
C LEU A 119 13.94 10.31 -18.56
N LEU A 120 13.08 9.30 -18.67
CA LEU A 120 13.37 8.07 -19.34
C LEU A 120 13.69 8.29 -20.83
N ALA A 121 12.88 9.10 -21.54
CA ALA A 121 13.05 9.40 -22.95
C ALA A 121 14.35 10.16 -23.28
N ILE A 122 14.83 11.00 -22.33
CA ILE A 122 16.00 11.85 -22.53
C ILE A 122 17.26 11.26 -21.92
N SER A 123 17.14 10.33 -20.95
CA SER A 123 18.27 9.88 -20.12
C SER A 123 19.42 9.25 -20.92
N GLY A 124 19.14 8.44 -21.94
CA GLY A 124 20.18 7.78 -22.75
C GLY A 124 21.32 7.24 -21.86
N GLU A 125 22.55 7.60 -22.20
CA GLU A 125 23.75 7.25 -21.41
C GLU A 125 24.12 8.28 -20.33
N ASN A 126 23.31 9.33 -20.16
CA ASN A 126 23.63 10.42 -19.22
C ASN A 126 23.34 9.98 -17.76
N LYS A 127 24.42 9.82 -16.98
CA LYS A 127 24.39 9.39 -15.59
C LYS A 127 23.51 10.28 -14.69
N VAL A 128 23.54 11.60 -14.90
CA VAL A 128 22.76 12.56 -14.12
C VAL A 128 21.28 12.39 -14.38
N LEU A 129 20.87 12.19 -15.64
CA LEU A 129 19.47 11.99 -15.99
C LEU A 129 18.95 10.63 -15.50
N ARG A 130 19.79 9.60 -15.53
CA ARG A 130 19.47 8.30 -14.91
C ARG A 130 19.30 8.44 -13.40
N PHE A 131 20.20 9.13 -12.72
CA PHE A 131 20.06 9.47 -11.31
C PHE A 131 18.74 10.20 -11.03
N CYS A 132 18.38 11.22 -11.82
CA CYS A 132 17.11 11.93 -11.68
C CYS A 132 15.91 10.99 -11.87
N PHE A 133 15.96 10.06 -12.81
CA PHE A 133 14.90 9.08 -13.06
C PHE A 133 14.65 8.19 -11.83
N TYR A 134 15.71 7.60 -11.25
CA TYR A 134 15.57 6.76 -10.06
C TYR A 134 15.10 7.58 -8.85
N ASN A 135 15.65 8.77 -8.64
CA ASN A 135 15.26 9.64 -7.53
C ASN A 135 13.85 10.25 -7.64
N CYS A 136 13.16 10.18 -8.79
CA CYS A 136 11.76 10.58 -8.90
C CYS A 136 10.87 9.85 -7.89
N ARG A 137 11.18 8.58 -7.58
CA ARG A 137 10.45 7.78 -6.59
C ARG A 137 10.59 8.38 -5.19
N ALA A 138 11.82 8.71 -4.79
CA ALA A 138 12.08 9.37 -3.51
C ALA A 138 11.39 10.73 -3.42
N CYS A 139 11.47 11.54 -4.48
CA CYS A 139 10.78 12.84 -4.54
C CYS A 139 9.27 12.69 -4.34
N PHE A 140 8.65 11.70 -4.97
CA PHE A 140 7.22 11.46 -4.80
C PHE A 140 6.87 10.98 -3.39
N MET A 141 7.70 10.13 -2.78
CA MET A 141 7.54 9.72 -1.39
C MET A 141 7.64 10.92 -0.44
N PHE A 142 8.61 11.81 -0.63
CA PHE A 142 8.71 13.04 0.18
C PHE A 142 7.52 13.98 -0.05
N TRP A 143 6.96 14.00 -1.26
CA TRP A 143 5.69 14.70 -1.51
C TRP A 143 4.56 14.14 -0.63
N ILE A 144 4.42 12.82 -0.55
CA ILE A 144 3.40 12.17 0.30
C ILE A 144 3.59 12.58 1.77
N LEU A 145 4.83 12.51 2.27
CA LEU A 145 5.16 12.89 3.65
C LEU A 145 4.90 14.37 3.91
N LEU A 146 5.28 15.24 2.99
CA LEU A 146 5.07 16.69 3.07
C LEU A 146 3.56 17.02 3.09
N TYR A 147 2.78 16.41 2.22
CA TYR A 147 1.34 16.61 2.18
C TYR A 147 0.68 16.18 3.49
N GLY A 148 1.03 15.00 4.00
CA GLY A 148 0.57 14.51 5.31
C GLY A 148 0.97 15.44 6.45
N GLY A 149 2.20 15.95 6.44
CA GLY A 149 2.70 16.93 7.41
C GLY A 149 1.95 18.27 7.37
N ILE A 150 1.72 18.81 6.17
CA ILE A 150 0.93 20.04 5.99
C ILE A 150 -0.51 19.84 6.47
N TYR A 151 -1.12 18.70 6.16
CA TYR A 151 -2.45 18.36 6.63
C TYR A 151 -2.51 18.30 8.16
N TYR A 152 -1.55 17.62 8.80
CA TYR A 152 -1.42 17.56 10.26
C TYR A 152 -1.31 18.95 10.90
N LEU A 153 -0.49 19.84 10.34
CA LEU A 153 -0.32 21.21 10.85
C LEU A 153 -1.57 22.09 10.69
N ARG A 154 -2.38 21.83 9.64
CA ARG A 154 -3.60 22.58 9.34
C ARG A 154 -4.83 22.07 10.11
N THR A 155 -4.79 20.83 10.58
CA THR A 155 -5.90 20.21 11.29
C THR A 155 -6.11 20.88 12.64
N ARG A 156 -7.31 21.46 12.84
CA ARG A 156 -7.72 22.17 14.09
C ARG A 156 -8.45 21.24 15.07
N ASP A 157 -9.01 20.14 14.57
CA ASP A 157 -9.69 19.14 15.39
C ASP A 157 -8.67 18.35 16.21
N GLU A 158 -8.79 18.43 17.54
CA GLU A 158 -7.89 17.77 18.49
C GLU A 158 -7.91 16.24 18.34
N VAL A 159 -9.08 15.65 18.11
CA VAL A 159 -9.25 14.20 17.95
C VAL A 159 -8.54 13.71 16.69
N GLU A 160 -8.75 14.41 15.58
CA GLU A 160 -8.09 14.09 14.31
C GLU A 160 -6.57 14.31 14.40
N ARG A 161 -6.14 15.36 15.07
CA ARG A 161 -4.72 15.64 15.30
C ARG A 161 -4.04 14.57 16.14
N GLN A 162 -4.68 14.07 17.20
CA GLN A 162 -4.16 12.96 18.01
C GLN A 162 -4.10 11.66 17.20
N ARG A 163 -5.10 11.42 16.35
CA ARG A 163 -5.10 10.26 15.42
C ARG A 163 -3.89 10.28 14.49
N LEU A 164 -3.59 11.43 13.90
CA LEU A 164 -2.45 11.61 13.00
C LEU A 164 -1.11 11.60 13.75
N ALA A 165 -1.04 12.21 14.95
CA ALA A 165 0.17 12.25 15.77
C ALA A 165 0.72 10.85 16.09
N ARG A 166 -0.14 9.84 16.19
CA ARG A 166 0.27 8.44 16.42
C ARG A 166 1.18 7.91 15.31
N TYR A 167 1.06 8.42 14.08
CA TYR A 167 1.88 8.01 12.95
C TYR A 167 3.14 8.85 12.74
N LEU A 168 3.32 9.93 13.52
CA LEU A 168 4.47 10.82 13.39
C LEU A 168 5.82 10.07 13.48
N PRO A 169 6.08 9.18 14.46
CA PRO A 169 7.34 8.44 14.51
C PRO A 169 7.58 7.58 13.27
N HIS A 170 6.51 7.01 12.70
CA HIS A 170 6.61 6.23 11.47
C HIS A 170 6.94 7.14 10.27
N CYS A 171 6.33 8.32 10.17
CA CYS A 171 6.67 9.30 9.12
C CYS A 171 8.13 9.76 9.23
N VAL A 172 8.66 9.94 10.45
CA VAL A 172 10.07 10.28 10.67
C VAL A 172 10.97 9.12 10.23
N ALA A 173 10.64 7.88 10.59
CA ALA A 173 11.40 6.71 10.15
C ALA A 173 11.42 6.57 8.62
N LEU A 174 10.26 6.75 7.96
CA LEU A 174 10.16 6.73 6.50
C LEU A 174 10.96 7.87 5.85
N ALA A 175 10.95 9.07 6.45
CA ALA A 175 11.77 10.19 5.96
C ALA A 175 13.27 9.90 6.06
N LEU A 176 13.73 9.30 7.16
CA LEU A 176 15.14 8.91 7.34
C LEU A 176 15.56 7.84 6.34
N LEU A 177 14.71 6.82 6.12
CA LEU A 177 14.96 5.78 5.12
C LEU A 177 14.96 6.36 3.70
N GLY A 178 14.08 7.33 3.41
CA GLY A 178 14.07 8.03 2.14
C GLY A 178 15.33 8.87 1.89
N VAL A 179 15.88 9.50 2.93
CA VAL A 179 17.19 10.18 2.83
C VAL A 179 18.30 9.17 2.56
N LEU A 180 18.27 8.01 3.23
CA LEU A 180 19.23 6.94 3.00
C LEU A 180 19.15 6.39 1.57
N MET A 181 17.94 6.24 1.03
CA MET A 181 17.70 5.84 -0.36
C MET A 181 18.31 6.84 -1.36
N ILE A 182 18.11 8.16 -1.16
CA ILE A 182 18.76 9.18 -1.99
C ILE A 182 20.28 9.13 -1.84
N PHE A 183 20.79 8.95 -0.63
CA PHE A 183 22.22 8.84 -0.37
C PHE A 183 22.85 7.65 -1.12
N GLU A 184 22.18 6.49 -1.10
CA GLU A 184 22.57 5.30 -1.84
C GLU A 184 22.63 5.60 -3.35
N ASP A 185 21.59 6.20 -3.93
CA ASP A 185 21.57 6.58 -5.34
C ASP A 185 22.65 7.60 -5.71
N VAL A 186 22.91 8.61 -4.86
CA VAL A 186 24.01 9.59 -5.07
C VAL A 186 25.36 8.88 -5.12
N MET A 187 25.60 7.98 -4.17
CA MET A 187 26.85 7.23 -4.13
C MET A 187 27.05 6.39 -5.40
N PHE A 188 26.01 5.71 -5.86
CA PHE A 188 26.10 4.86 -7.05
C PHE A 188 26.25 5.64 -8.36
N PHE A 189 25.37 6.60 -8.60
CA PHE A 189 25.30 7.27 -9.90
C PHE A 189 26.33 8.39 -10.05
N LEU A 190 26.63 9.13 -8.97
CA LEU A 190 27.41 10.36 -9.06
C LEU A 190 28.84 10.22 -8.53
N VAL A 191 29.05 9.46 -7.45
CA VAL A 191 30.37 9.38 -6.79
C VAL A 191 31.19 8.21 -7.31
N LEU A 192 30.67 7.01 -7.28
CA LEU A 192 31.45 5.80 -7.54
C LEU A 192 31.49 5.42 -9.01
N SER A 193 30.51 5.84 -9.80
CA SER A 193 30.44 5.64 -11.27
C SER A 193 30.71 4.22 -11.76
N THR A 194 30.58 3.21 -10.91
CA THR A 194 30.84 1.80 -11.16
C THR A 194 29.54 1.03 -11.26
N GLU A 195 29.50 0.05 -12.18
CA GLU A 195 28.28 -0.75 -12.40
C GLU A 195 27.93 -1.66 -11.21
N ALA A 196 28.94 -2.05 -10.43
CA ALA A 196 28.74 -2.84 -9.22
C ALA A 196 29.85 -2.58 -8.20
N ILE A 197 29.49 -2.44 -6.91
CA ILE A 197 30.43 -2.29 -5.80
C ILE A 197 30.24 -3.44 -4.85
N THR A 198 31.32 -4.12 -4.53
CA THR A 198 31.31 -5.22 -3.57
C THR A 198 31.81 -4.72 -2.23
N VAL A 199 30.92 -4.68 -1.21
CA VAL A 199 31.27 -4.34 0.17
C VAL A 199 31.00 -5.57 1.04
N GLY A 200 32.04 -6.32 1.38
CA GLY A 200 31.92 -7.56 2.12
C GLY A 200 31.08 -8.61 1.36
N PRO A 201 30.00 -9.13 1.94
CA PRO A 201 29.10 -10.09 1.28
C PRO A 201 28.07 -9.45 0.33
N PHE A 202 28.02 -8.11 0.26
CA PHE A 202 26.99 -7.40 -0.52
C PHE A 202 27.58 -6.85 -1.81
N THR A 203 26.90 -7.15 -2.93
CA THR A 203 27.17 -6.51 -4.22
C THR A 203 26.09 -5.46 -4.44
N LEU A 204 26.48 -4.22 -4.31
CA LEU A 204 25.60 -3.09 -4.55
C LEU A 204 25.60 -2.82 -6.05
N THR A 205 24.41 -2.81 -6.66
CA THR A 205 24.23 -2.44 -8.08
C THR A 205 23.32 -1.23 -8.15
N ALA A 206 23.50 -0.40 -9.18
CA ALA A 206 22.67 0.80 -9.39
C ALA A 206 21.16 0.51 -9.53
N GLU A 207 20.81 -0.74 -9.82
CA GLU A 207 19.43 -1.20 -10.04
C GLU A 207 18.76 -1.69 -8.75
N ARG A 208 19.53 -1.95 -7.70
CA ARG A 208 19.04 -2.41 -6.40
C ARG A 208 19.28 -1.34 -5.34
N ASN A 209 18.22 -0.74 -4.87
CA ASN A 209 18.28 0.16 -3.73
C ASN A 209 17.88 -0.60 -2.46
N TYR A 210 18.86 -0.94 -1.63
CA TYR A 210 18.62 -1.69 -0.38
C TYR A 210 17.87 -0.85 0.65
N ALA A 211 18.07 0.46 0.64
CA ALA A 211 17.31 1.37 1.50
C ALA A 211 15.83 1.40 1.11
N GLU A 212 15.50 1.32 -0.19
CA GLU A 212 14.12 1.19 -0.67
C GLU A 212 13.49 -0.14 -0.22
N ASN A 213 14.22 -1.25 -0.34
CA ASN A 213 13.77 -2.55 0.14
C ASN A 213 13.49 -2.53 1.65
N LEU A 214 14.39 -1.95 2.45
CA LEU A 214 14.22 -1.81 3.89
C LEU A 214 13.00 -0.92 4.23
N LEU A 215 12.84 0.20 3.52
CA LEU A 215 11.67 1.08 3.66
C LEU A 215 10.38 0.31 3.40
N MET A 216 10.36 -0.52 2.37
CA MET A 216 9.18 -1.32 2.02
C MET A 216 8.90 -2.43 3.02
N LEU A 217 9.92 -3.06 3.60
CA LEU A 217 9.75 -4.01 4.70
C LEU A 217 9.13 -3.34 5.93
N VAL A 218 9.57 -2.13 6.28
CA VAL A 218 8.97 -1.34 7.37
C VAL A 218 7.52 -0.98 7.05
N CYS A 219 7.23 -0.51 5.83
CA CYS A 219 5.86 -0.25 5.38
C CYS A 219 4.99 -1.51 5.45
N ALA A 220 5.52 -2.67 5.07
CA ALA A 220 4.82 -3.95 5.11
C ALA A 220 4.43 -4.33 6.54
N LEU A 221 5.38 -4.26 7.48
CA LEU A 221 5.13 -4.55 8.89
C LEU A 221 4.06 -3.64 9.48
N MET A 222 4.14 -2.34 9.21
CA MET A 222 3.14 -1.36 9.66
C MET A 222 1.76 -1.65 9.08
N THR A 223 1.70 -1.92 7.78
CA THR A 223 0.44 -2.18 7.07
C THR A 223 -0.19 -3.48 7.52
N CYS A 224 0.60 -4.56 7.68
CA CYS A 224 0.14 -5.83 8.24
C CYS A 224 -0.38 -5.66 9.65
N HIS A 225 0.35 -4.97 10.53
CA HIS A 225 -0.11 -4.71 11.90
C HIS A 225 -1.46 -3.99 11.91
N PHE A 226 -1.62 -2.96 11.08
CA PHE A 226 -2.87 -2.22 10.97
C PHE A 226 -4.02 -3.07 10.40
N ALA A 227 -3.76 -3.86 9.35
CA ALA A 227 -4.74 -4.73 8.73
C ALA A 227 -5.21 -5.84 9.67
N LEU A 228 -4.27 -6.51 10.36
CA LEU A 228 -4.58 -7.54 11.36
C LEU A 228 -5.39 -6.99 12.51
N ARG A 229 -5.04 -5.81 13.03
CA ARG A 229 -5.82 -5.15 14.08
C ARG A 229 -7.25 -4.84 13.63
N GLN A 230 -7.45 -4.46 12.37
CA GLN A 230 -8.80 -4.24 11.83
C GLN A 230 -9.62 -5.54 11.73
N LEU A 231 -8.97 -6.64 11.35
CA LEU A 231 -9.59 -7.96 11.31
C LEU A 231 -9.95 -8.43 12.71
N ASP A 232 -9.06 -8.24 13.69
CA ASP A 232 -9.27 -8.63 15.09
C ASP A 232 -10.47 -7.90 15.70
N ILE A 233 -10.54 -6.57 15.56
CA ILE A 233 -11.68 -5.78 16.04
C ILE A 233 -12.99 -6.30 15.45
N ARG A 234 -13.00 -6.71 14.18
CA ARG A 234 -14.23 -7.17 13.52
C ARG A 234 -14.57 -8.63 13.83
N SER A 235 -13.59 -9.47 14.16
CA SER A 235 -13.83 -10.85 14.60
C SER A 235 -14.54 -10.91 15.96
N HIS A 236 -14.34 -9.89 16.79
CA HIS A 236 -14.99 -9.75 18.09
C HIS A 236 -16.33 -9.00 18.04
N THR A 237 -16.63 -8.31 16.94
CA THR A 237 -17.99 -7.77 16.68
C THR A 237 -18.81 -8.84 15.97
N ALA A 238 -20.00 -9.13 16.49
CA ALA A 238 -20.96 -10.02 15.81
C ALA A 238 -21.10 -9.59 14.33
N PRO A 239 -21.18 -10.54 13.38
CA PRO A 239 -21.29 -10.20 11.98
C PRO A 239 -22.48 -9.24 11.83
N VAL A 240 -22.20 -8.03 11.31
CA VAL A 240 -23.24 -7.12 10.87
C VAL A 240 -23.81 -7.78 9.62
N VAL A 241 -24.76 -8.67 9.81
CA VAL A 241 -25.68 -9.08 8.75
C VAL A 241 -26.31 -7.79 8.27
N ASP A 242 -26.34 -7.58 6.96
CA ASP A 242 -26.99 -6.41 6.36
C ASP A 242 -28.36 -6.25 7.04
N ASP A 243 -28.60 -5.14 7.69
CA ASP A 243 -29.78 -4.95 8.55
C ASP A 243 -31.06 -5.33 7.79
N THR A 244 -31.07 -5.13 6.48
CA THR A 244 -32.19 -5.48 5.59
C THR A 244 -32.39 -7.00 5.48
N GLU A 245 -31.36 -7.80 5.29
CA GLU A 245 -31.46 -9.28 5.26
C GLU A 245 -31.80 -9.84 6.63
N ARG A 246 -31.25 -9.29 7.69
CA ARG A 246 -31.54 -9.67 9.07
C ARG A 246 -32.99 -9.37 9.43
N TYR A 247 -33.52 -8.22 8.99
CA TYR A 247 -34.94 -7.87 9.18
C TYR A 247 -35.87 -8.85 8.44
N HIS A 248 -35.54 -9.21 7.20
CA HIS A 248 -36.36 -10.16 6.44
C HIS A 248 -36.32 -11.56 7.07
N GLN A 249 -35.16 -12.08 7.41
CA GLN A 249 -35.04 -13.39 8.06
C GLN A 249 -35.72 -13.39 9.44
N THR A 250 -35.51 -12.36 10.27
CA THR A 250 -36.14 -12.26 11.60
C THR A 250 -37.66 -12.16 11.48
N ALA A 251 -38.20 -11.45 10.48
CA ALA A 251 -39.63 -11.35 10.27
C ALA A 251 -40.26 -12.69 9.81
N GLU A 252 -39.56 -13.45 8.96
CA GLU A 252 -39.99 -14.78 8.51
C GLU A 252 -39.95 -15.78 9.68
N ASP A 253 -38.85 -15.81 10.44
CA ASP A 253 -38.68 -16.69 11.61
C ASP A 253 -39.71 -16.37 12.69
N LEU A 254 -40.02 -15.07 12.91
CA LEU A 254 -41.04 -14.63 13.84
C LEU A 254 -42.43 -15.15 13.48
N LEU A 255 -42.77 -15.14 12.20
CA LEU A 255 -44.05 -15.67 11.71
C LEU A 255 -44.14 -17.19 11.94
N VAL A 256 -43.08 -17.93 11.66
CA VAL A 256 -43.04 -19.37 11.87
C VAL A 256 -43.12 -19.70 13.37
N TYR A 257 -42.35 -18.98 14.21
CA TYR A 257 -42.37 -19.13 15.66
C TYR A 257 -43.75 -18.83 16.26
N ALA A 258 -44.36 -17.69 15.86
CA ALA A 258 -45.69 -17.27 16.34
C ALA A 258 -46.77 -18.31 16.02
N ARG A 259 -46.74 -18.91 14.83
CA ARG A 259 -47.69 -20.00 14.44
C ARG A 259 -47.44 -21.27 15.27
N ARG A 260 -46.17 -21.64 15.50
CA ARG A 260 -45.81 -22.87 16.22
C ARG A 260 -46.22 -22.80 17.69
N HIS A 261 -46.15 -21.61 18.30
CA HIS A 261 -46.42 -21.38 19.71
C HIS A 261 -47.78 -20.72 19.95
N SER A 262 -48.62 -20.56 18.90
CA SER A 262 -49.97 -20.00 18.98
C SER A 262 -50.02 -18.62 19.65
N LEU A 263 -49.01 -17.78 19.38
CA LEU A 263 -48.89 -16.44 19.95
C LEU A 263 -50.04 -15.54 19.44
N THR A 264 -50.61 -14.75 20.33
CA THR A 264 -51.58 -13.70 19.99
C THR A 264 -50.92 -12.59 19.17
N ALA A 265 -51.72 -11.78 18.48
CA ALA A 265 -51.20 -10.65 17.70
C ALA A 265 -50.35 -9.69 18.57
N ARG A 266 -50.74 -9.46 19.81
CA ARG A 266 -50.03 -8.57 20.73
C ARG A 266 -48.69 -9.17 21.22
N GLU A 267 -48.67 -10.47 21.55
CA GLU A 267 -47.43 -11.15 21.94
C GLU A 267 -46.40 -11.20 20.82
N ARG A 268 -46.88 -11.37 19.56
CA ARG A 268 -46.00 -11.30 18.40
C ARG A 268 -45.44 -9.90 18.19
N GLU A 269 -46.23 -8.85 18.40
CA GLU A 269 -45.78 -7.46 18.28
C GLU A 269 -44.71 -7.13 19.36
N VAL A 270 -44.96 -7.55 20.60
CA VAL A 270 -43.98 -7.38 21.69
C VAL A 270 -42.66 -8.14 21.39
N LEU A 271 -42.75 -9.36 20.87
CA LEU A 271 -41.61 -10.15 20.51
C LEU A 271 -40.81 -9.51 19.35
N ASP A 272 -41.47 -8.90 18.37
CA ASP A 272 -40.86 -8.15 17.27
C ASP A 272 -40.09 -6.94 17.80
N TYR A 273 -40.60 -6.19 18.75
CA TYR A 273 -39.90 -5.07 19.40
C TYR A 273 -38.68 -5.54 20.20
N ILE A 274 -38.77 -6.66 20.93
CA ILE A 274 -37.64 -7.24 21.67
C ILE A 274 -36.53 -7.68 20.70
N LEU A 275 -36.88 -8.31 19.59
CA LEU A 275 -35.92 -8.77 18.56
C LEU A 275 -35.24 -7.61 17.81
N ARG A 276 -35.85 -6.42 17.84
CA ARG A 276 -35.30 -5.17 17.28
C ARG A 276 -34.50 -4.36 18.29
N ASP A 277 -34.18 -4.91 19.47
CA ASP A 277 -33.46 -4.21 20.57
C ASP A 277 -34.11 -2.87 20.98
N GLN A 278 -35.45 -2.76 20.87
CA GLN A 278 -36.15 -1.55 21.29
C GLN A 278 -36.39 -1.55 22.79
N ASP A 279 -36.08 -0.40 23.42
CA ASP A 279 -36.28 -0.20 24.86
C ASP A 279 -37.75 -0.36 25.28
N ASN A 280 -37.97 -0.84 26.50
CA ASN A 280 -39.30 -1.02 27.10
C ASN A 280 -40.19 0.24 27.05
N GLN A 281 -39.61 1.44 26.92
CA GLN A 281 -40.36 2.68 26.74
C GLN A 281 -41.06 2.82 25.39
N ASN A 282 -40.58 2.09 24.37
CA ASN A 282 -41.17 2.06 23.02
C ASN A 282 -42.19 0.93 22.83
N ILE A 283 -42.33 0.03 23.83
CA ILE A 283 -43.25 -1.12 23.79
C ILE A 283 -44.58 -0.82 24.51
N ALA A 284 -44.65 0.24 25.33
CA ALA A 284 -45.82 0.69 26.05
C ALA A 284 -46.74 1.55 25.17
#